data_f83226900dfb22bbe71c03b796639944
#
_entry.id   f83226900dfb22bbe71c03b796639944
#
_cell.length_a   1.000
_cell.length_b   1.000
_cell.length_c   1.000
_cell.angle_alpha   90.00
_cell.angle_beta   90.00
_cell.angle_gamma   90.00
#
_symmetry.space_group_name_H-M   'P 1'
#
loop_
_entity.id
_entity.type
_entity.pdbx_description
1 polymer ?
#
loop_
_entity_poly.entity_id
_entity_poly.type
_entity_poly.pdbx_seq_one_letter_code
_entity_poly.pdbx_strand_id
1 'polypeptide(L)'
;MAPFWIALQFLTILPIELKTIPTAQQNGRAILFYPLVGLIIGGILFLVTCIFVKLPALLLAAIVFALWIWLTGGLHLDGLADTADAWVGGFGDKLRTLQIMKDPSCGPIGVLSIVIVCLLKFALIYVLIEQHQS
;
A
#
# COMPACT_ATOMS: atom_id res chain seq x y z
N MET A 1 13.08 16.80 11.32
CA MET A 1 11.78 16.17 11.66
C MET A 1 10.73 16.25 10.53
N ALA A 2 10.69 17.34 9.75
CA ALA A 2 9.74 17.44 8.63
C ALA A 2 9.72 16.26 7.63
N PRO A 3 10.87 15.68 7.17
CA PRO A 3 10.85 14.59 6.18
C PRO A 3 10.17 13.31 6.65
N PHE A 4 10.26 12.96 7.94
CA PHE A 4 9.56 11.81 8.51
C PHE A 4 8.03 11.99 8.47
N TRP A 5 7.54 13.17 8.88
CA TRP A 5 6.11 13.47 8.85
C TRP A 5 5.55 13.48 7.43
N ILE A 6 6.36 13.96 6.45
CA ILE A 6 6.01 13.91 5.03
C ILE A 6 5.89 12.45 4.57
N ALA A 7 6.84 11.59 4.94
CA ALA A 7 6.80 10.17 4.62
C ALA A 7 5.57 9.48 5.23
N LEU A 8 5.27 9.79 6.48
CA LEU A 8 4.13 9.21 7.20
C LEU A 8 2.79 9.66 6.59
N GLN A 9 2.64 10.94 6.28
CA GLN A 9 1.45 11.48 5.60
C GLN A 9 1.26 10.85 4.20
N PHE A 10 2.33 10.64 3.47
CA PHE A 10 2.27 10.10 2.12
C PHE A 10 1.94 8.60 2.09
N LEU A 11 2.49 7.81 3.04
CA LEU A 11 2.36 6.35 3.05
C LEU A 11 1.21 5.82 3.91
N THR A 12 0.52 6.70 4.65
CA THR A 12 -0.57 6.30 5.53
C THR A 12 -1.76 7.25 5.38
N ILE A 13 -2.94 6.78 5.78
CA ILE A 13 -4.15 7.62 5.82
C ILE A 13 -4.22 8.52 7.06
N LEU A 14 -3.18 8.53 7.90
CA LEU A 14 -3.20 9.32 9.13
C LEU A 14 -3.34 10.81 8.80
N PRO A 15 -4.27 11.54 9.46
CA PRO A 15 -4.49 12.95 9.20
C PRO A 15 -3.37 13.79 9.83
N ILE A 16 -2.23 13.86 9.15
CA ILE A 16 -1.07 14.64 9.59
C ILE A 16 -1.10 15.98 8.87
N GLU A 17 -1.36 17.05 9.59
CA GLU A 17 -1.31 18.40 9.06
C GLU A 17 0.14 18.90 9.02
N LEU A 18 0.67 19.09 7.82
CA LEU A 18 1.95 19.79 7.65
C LEU A 18 1.72 21.30 7.70
N LYS A 19 2.41 21.98 8.62
CA LYS A 19 2.29 23.45 8.80
C LYS A 19 2.74 24.25 7.59
N THR A 20 3.52 23.65 6.68
CA THR A 20 4.08 24.32 5.48
C THR A 20 4.09 23.34 4.32
N ILE A 21 3.96 23.85 3.10
CA ILE A 21 4.09 23.06 1.87
C ILE A 21 5.55 22.56 1.77
N PRO A 22 5.78 21.23 1.66
CA PRO A 22 7.12 20.68 1.61
C PRO A 22 7.89 21.14 0.36
N THR A 23 9.16 21.45 0.52
CA THR A 23 10.06 21.73 -0.61
C THR A 23 10.44 20.44 -1.33
N ALA A 24 10.87 20.53 -2.61
CA ALA A 24 11.35 19.38 -3.39
C ALA A 24 12.49 18.62 -2.67
N GLN A 25 13.38 19.34 -1.98
CA GLN A 25 14.47 18.74 -1.21
C GLN A 25 13.96 17.97 0.02
N GLN A 26 12.93 18.47 0.69
CA GLN A 26 12.30 17.78 1.83
C GLN A 26 11.58 16.51 1.38
N ASN A 27 10.88 16.57 0.23
CA ASN A 27 10.25 15.40 -0.38
C ASN A 27 11.29 14.32 -0.75
N GLY A 28 12.43 14.72 -1.34
CA GLY A 28 13.53 13.79 -1.63
C GLY A 28 14.10 13.12 -0.37
N ARG A 29 14.25 13.87 0.72
CA ARG A 29 14.70 13.32 2.02
C ARG A 29 13.64 12.45 2.70
N ALA A 30 12.37 12.65 2.43
CA ALA A 30 11.30 11.83 2.99
C ALA A 30 11.40 10.36 2.55
N ILE A 31 11.92 10.09 1.35
CA ILE A 31 12.12 8.73 0.82
C ILE A 31 13.00 7.89 1.74
N LEU A 32 13.98 8.49 2.41
CA LEU A 32 14.86 7.80 3.36
C LEU A 32 14.10 7.25 4.58
N PHE A 33 12.92 7.79 4.88
CA PHE A 33 12.07 7.36 6.00
C PHE A 33 11.01 6.34 5.60
N TYR A 34 10.86 6.01 4.32
CA TYR A 34 9.89 5.01 3.85
C TYR A 34 10.06 3.64 4.51
N PRO A 35 11.30 3.09 4.67
CA PRO A 35 11.50 1.84 5.39
C PRO A 35 11.06 1.92 6.85
N LEU A 36 11.27 3.05 7.51
CA LEU A 36 10.85 3.24 8.90
C LEU A 36 9.32 3.28 9.04
N VAL A 37 8.64 3.94 8.12
CA VAL A 37 7.15 3.93 8.08
C VAL A 37 6.64 2.53 7.80
N GLY A 38 7.28 1.79 6.89
CA GLY A 38 6.96 0.38 6.63
C GLY A 38 7.12 -0.50 7.87
N LEU A 39 8.18 -0.27 8.67
CA LEU A 39 8.40 -0.97 9.93
C LEU A 39 7.30 -0.66 10.96
N ILE A 40 6.85 0.59 11.04
CA ILE A 40 5.74 1.00 11.93
C ILE A 40 4.45 0.29 11.53
N ILE A 41 4.10 0.32 10.24
CA ILE A 41 2.90 -0.38 9.72
C ILE A 41 3.00 -1.88 10.01
N GLY A 42 4.13 -2.51 9.69
CA GLY A 42 4.38 -3.93 9.96
C GLY A 42 4.28 -4.27 11.44
N GLY A 43 4.81 -3.41 12.32
CA GLY A 43 4.70 -3.55 13.77
C GLY A 43 3.24 -3.50 14.27
N ILE A 44 2.43 -2.61 13.73
CA ILE A 44 0.99 -2.52 14.04
C ILE A 44 0.29 -3.82 13.62
N LEU A 45 0.52 -4.29 12.39
CA LEU A 45 -0.08 -5.53 11.89
C LEU A 45 0.35 -6.74 12.72
N PHE A 46 1.62 -6.81 13.10
CA PHE A 46 2.15 -7.86 13.97
C PHE A 46 1.49 -7.84 15.35
N LEU A 47 1.36 -6.67 15.98
CA LEU A 47 0.67 -6.53 17.26
C LEU A 47 -0.79 -6.99 17.19
N VAL A 48 -1.51 -6.60 16.14
CA VAL A 48 -2.89 -7.07 15.93
C VAL A 48 -2.93 -8.58 15.79
N THR A 49 -2.01 -9.18 15.05
CA THR A 49 -1.91 -10.64 14.92
C THR A 49 -1.68 -11.31 16.28
N CYS A 50 -0.79 -10.77 17.12
CA CYS A 50 -0.53 -11.31 18.46
C CYS A 50 -1.73 -11.18 19.41
N ILE A 51 -2.42 -10.02 19.40
CA ILE A 51 -3.58 -9.77 20.26
C ILE A 51 -4.74 -10.71 19.92
N PHE A 52 -4.97 -10.93 18.62
CA PHE A 52 -6.09 -11.71 18.12
C PHE A 52 -5.70 -13.14 17.69
N VAL A 53 -4.57 -13.66 18.19
CA VAL A 53 -4.05 -14.99 17.81
C VAL A 53 -5.03 -16.16 18.03
N LYS A 54 -6.02 -15.99 18.90
CA LYS A 54 -7.05 -16.99 19.19
C LYS A 54 -8.17 -17.05 18.12
N LEU A 55 -8.23 -16.09 17.21
CA LEU A 55 -9.20 -16.14 16.11
C LEU A 55 -8.80 -17.20 15.08
N PRO A 56 -9.77 -17.78 14.35
CA PRO A 56 -9.46 -18.64 13.21
C PRO A 56 -8.52 -17.95 12.23
N ALA A 57 -7.49 -18.66 11.75
CA ALA A 57 -6.44 -18.09 10.90
C ALA A 57 -6.98 -17.33 9.68
N LEU A 58 -8.03 -17.86 9.05
CA LEU A 58 -8.68 -17.23 7.90
C LEU A 58 -9.28 -15.86 8.23
N LEU A 59 -9.98 -15.76 9.37
CA LEU A 59 -10.59 -14.51 9.80
C LEU A 59 -9.52 -13.49 10.20
N LEU A 60 -8.51 -13.93 10.93
CA LEU A 60 -7.40 -13.08 11.34
C LEU A 60 -6.62 -12.55 10.11
N ALA A 61 -6.37 -13.41 9.11
CA ALA A 61 -5.75 -13.00 7.86
C ALA A 61 -6.57 -11.92 7.11
N ALA A 62 -7.90 -12.07 7.08
CA ALA A 62 -8.78 -11.09 6.48
C ALA A 62 -8.72 -9.74 7.21
N ILE A 63 -8.74 -9.75 8.54
CA ILE A 63 -8.64 -8.54 9.37
C ILE A 63 -7.29 -7.84 9.15
N VAL A 64 -6.18 -8.58 9.22
CA VAL A 64 -4.82 -8.05 9.04
C VAL A 64 -4.66 -7.47 7.63
N PHE A 65 -5.16 -8.16 6.61
CA PHE A 65 -5.09 -7.70 5.23
C PHE A 65 -5.94 -6.44 5.00
N ALA A 66 -7.17 -6.40 5.50
CA ALA A 66 -8.03 -5.22 5.42
C ALA A 66 -7.42 -4.02 6.15
N LEU A 67 -6.87 -4.23 7.35
CA LEU A 67 -6.18 -3.21 8.13
C LEU A 67 -4.96 -2.67 7.37
N TRP A 68 -4.19 -3.54 6.72
CA TRP A 68 -3.05 -3.11 5.91
C TRP A 68 -3.47 -2.18 4.77
N ILE A 69 -4.48 -2.56 3.99
CA ILE A 69 -5.00 -1.71 2.91
C ILE A 69 -5.50 -0.39 3.47
N TRP A 70 -6.25 -0.44 4.57
CA TRP A 70 -6.79 0.76 5.20
C TRP A 70 -5.70 1.69 5.70
N LEU A 71 -4.69 1.20 6.43
CA LEU A 71 -3.58 2.01 6.95
C LEU A 71 -2.78 2.71 5.85
N THR A 72 -2.60 2.04 4.72
CA THR A 72 -1.84 2.60 3.57
C THR A 72 -2.70 3.42 2.62
N GLY A 73 -4.02 3.51 2.85
CA GLY A 73 -4.94 4.16 1.94
C GLY A 73 -5.01 3.55 0.54
N GLY A 74 -4.48 2.33 0.35
CA GLY A 74 -4.47 1.64 -0.93
C GLY A 74 -3.55 2.23 -2.00
N LEU A 75 -2.73 3.25 -1.69
CA LEU A 75 -1.87 3.95 -2.66
C LEU A 75 -0.98 3.02 -3.50
N HIS A 76 -0.49 1.93 -2.88
CA HIS A 76 0.31 0.95 -3.60
C HIS A 76 -0.50 0.09 -4.59
N LEU A 77 -1.80 -0.07 -4.34
CA LEU A 77 -2.72 -0.77 -5.26
C LEU A 77 -3.13 0.15 -6.41
N ASP A 78 -3.38 1.42 -6.13
CA ASP A 78 -3.65 2.47 -7.11
C ASP A 78 -2.50 2.60 -8.10
N GLY A 79 -1.27 2.78 -7.61
CA GLY A 79 -0.09 2.84 -8.46
C GLY A 79 0.18 1.56 -9.26
N LEU A 80 -0.20 0.38 -8.73
CA LEU A 80 -0.13 -0.88 -9.46
C LEU A 80 -1.14 -0.89 -10.61
N ALA A 81 -2.38 -0.46 -10.36
CA ALA A 81 -3.43 -0.40 -11.38
C ALA A 81 -3.07 0.54 -12.51
N ASP A 82 -2.68 1.77 -12.19
CA ASP A 82 -2.26 2.76 -13.17
C ASP A 82 -1.09 2.28 -14.03
N THR A 83 -0.10 1.64 -13.39
CA THR A 83 1.05 1.09 -14.10
C THR A 83 0.65 -0.05 -15.03
N ALA A 84 -0.23 -0.94 -14.60
CA ALA A 84 -0.69 -2.08 -15.39
C ALA A 84 -1.53 -1.63 -16.60
N ASP A 85 -2.46 -0.71 -16.39
CA ASP A 85 -3.27 -0.14 -17.47
C ASP A 85 -2.41 0.66 -18.47
N ALA A 86 -1.47 1.45 -17.97
CA ALA A 86 -0.55 2.22 -18.81
C ALA A 86 0.41 1.33 -19.61
N TRP A 87 0.87 0.23 -19.02
CA TRP A 87 1.73 -0.74 -19.71
C TRP A 87 1.02 -1.35 -20.92
N VAL A 88 -0.20 -1.84 -20.72
CA VAL A 88 -0.96 -2.51 -21.80
C VAL A 88 -1.56 -1.48 -22.76
N GLY A 89 -2.14 -0.39 -22.26
CA GLY A 89 -2.81 0.61 -23.07
C GLY A 89 -1.88 1.56 -23.83
N GLY A 90 -0.66 1.76 -23.34
CA GLY A 90 0.32 2.67 -23.91
C GLY A 90 1.01 2.15 -25.17
N PHE A 91 1.18 0.84 -25.33
CA PHE A 91 1.83 0.18 -26.48
C PHE A 91 3.17 0.82 -26.91
N GLY A 92 3.96 1.31 -25.96
CA GLY A 92 5.24 1.98 -26.22
C GLY A 92 5.13 3.46 -26.61
N ASP A 93 3.93 4.02 -26.73
CA ASP A 93 3.71 5.46 -26.90
C ASP A 93 3.77 6.15 -25.53
N LYS A 94 4.82 6.95 -25.32
CA LYS A 94 5.07 7.67 -24.08
C LYS A 94 3.95 8.66 -23.71
N LEU A 95 3.40 9.36 -24.70
CA LEU A 95 2.34 10.36 -24.45
C LEU A 95 1.06 9.67 -24.02
N ARG A 96 0.68 8.60 -24.70
CA ARG A 96 -0.49 7.78 -24.36
C ARG A 96 -0.33 7.12 -23.01
N THR A 97 0.83 6.55 -22.68
CA THR A 97 1.15 5.99 -21.36
C THR A 97 0.93 7.02 -20.26
N LEU A 98 1.48 8.24 -20.41
CA LEU A 98 1.31 9.30 -19.43
C LEU A 98 -0.11 9.83 -19.32
N GLN A 99 -0.91 9.78 -20.39
CA GLN A 99 -2.33 10.12 -20.34
C GLN A 99 -3.11 9.10 -19.52
N ILE A 100 -2.88 7.79 -19.76
CA ILE A 100 -3.54 6.72 -19.02
C ILE A 100 -3.20 6.81 -17.52
N MET A 101 -1.92 7.02 -17.16
CA MET A 101 -1.49 7.17 -15.76
C MET A 101 -2.08 8.40 -15.04
N LYS A 102 -2.62 9.37 -15.77
CA LYS A 102 -3.28 10.56 -15.19
C LYS A 102 -4.80 10.45 -15.17
N ASP A 103 -5.34 9.43 -15.81
CA ASP A 103 -6.79 9.19 -15.84
C ASP A 103 -7.20 8.58 -14.48
N PRO A 104 -8.14 9.19 -13.75
CA PRO A 104 -8.59 8.64 -12.47
C PRO A 104 -9.45 7.37 -12.61
N SER A 105 -9.74 6.94 -13.83
CA SER A 105 -10.50 5.71 -14.09
C SER A 105 -9.59 4.50 -14.16
N CYS A 106 -9.93 3.46 -13.39
CA CYS A 106 -9.21 2.19 -13.43
C CYS A 106 -9.69 1.36 -14.63
N GLY A 107 -8.76 0.94 -15.48
CA GLY A 107 -9.03 0.06 -16.61
C GLY A 107 -9.14 -1.42 -16.21
N PRO A 108 -9.56 -2.30 -17.14
CA PRO A 108 -9.75 -3.73 -16.86
C PRO A 108 -8.47 -4.45 -16.42
N ILE A 109 -7.31 -4.04 -16.93
CA ILE A 109 -6.01 -4.65 -16.60
C ILE A 109 -5.58 -4.24 -15.20
N GLY A 110 -5.79 -2.97 -14.83
CA GLY A 110 -5.57 -2.47 -13.48
C GLY A 110 -6.40 -3.23 -12.44
N VAL A 111 -7.70 -3.41 -12.70
CA VAL A 111 -8.58 -4.20 -11.84
C VAL A 111 -8.08 -5.63 -11.70
N LEU A 112 -7.73 -6.30 -12.80
CA LEU A 112 -7.21 -7.67 -12.78
C LEU A 112 -5.91 -7.76 -11.96
N SER A 113 -5.01 -6.81 -12.13
CA SER A 113 -3.74 -6.74 -11.40
C SER A 113 -3.95 -6.56 -9.90
N ILE A 114 -4.87 -5.68 -9.49
CA ILE A 114 -5.26 -5.52 -8.08
C ILE A 114 -5.79 -6.83 -7.51
N VAL A 115 -6.73 -7.48 -8.19
CA VAL A 115 -7.36 -8.73 -7.72
C VAL A 115 -6.30 -9.81 -7.52
N ILE A 116 -5.41 -10.02 -8.49
CA ILE A 116 -4.35 -11.04 -8.41
C ILE A 116 -3.43 -10.75 -7.22
N VAL A 117 -2.94 -9.51 -7.08
CA VAL A 117 -2.02 -9.14 -6.00
C VAL A 117 -2.70 -9.22 -4.64
N CYS A 118 -3.97 -8.80 -4.53
CA CYS A 118 -4.73 -8.91 -3.28
C CYS A 118 -4.94 -10.37 -2.86
N LEU A 119 -5.29 -11.26 -3.80
CA LEU A 119 -5.44 -12.69 -3.52
C LEU A 119 -4.13 -13.31 -3.05
N LEU A 120 -3.01 -13.01 -3.73
CA LEU A 120 -1.70 -13.52 -3.34
C LEU A 120 -1.28 -13.01 -1.95
N LYS A 121 -1.43 -11.73 -1.68
CA LYS A 121 -1.12 -11.15 -0.37
C LYS A 121 -1.96 -11.76 0.74
N PHE A 122 -3.27 -11.90 0.51
CA PHE A 122 -4.17 -12.53 1.47
C PHE A 122 -3.76 -13.99 1.75
N ALA A 123 -3.50 -14.77 0.70
CA ALA A 123 -3.07 -16.17 0.84
C ALA A 123 -1.76 -16.30 1.62
N LEU A 124 -0.78 -15.43 1.35
CA LEU A 124 0.50 -15.41 2.07
C LEU A 124 0.32 -15.07 3.55
N ILE A 125 -0.49 -14.06 3.87
CA ILE A 125 -0.80 -13.68 5.26
C ILE A 125 -1.49 -14.86 5.97
N TYR A 126 -2.44 -15.52 5.30
CA TYR A 126 -3.12 -16.68 5.85
C TYR A 126 -2.16 -17.81 6.20
N VAL A 127 -1.27 -18.19 5.27
CA VAL A 127 -0.27 -19.24 5.50
C VAL A 127 0.67 -18.91 6.65
N LEU A 128 1.14 -17.65 6.74
CA LEU A 128 2.01 -17.21 7.83
C LEU A 128 1.31 -17.30 9.20
N ILE A 129 0.04 -16.90 9.28
CA ILE A 129 -0.72 -16.95 10.52
C ILE A 129 -1.00 -18.40 10.91
N GLU A 130 -1.40 -19.25 9.95
CA GLU A 130 -1.68 -20.67 10.19
C GLU A 130 -0.44 -21.40 10.72
N GLN A 131 0.73 -21.16 10.14
CA GLN A 131 2.00 -21.74 10.60
C GLN A 131 2.39 -21.28 12.02
N HIS A 132 1.98 -20.08 12.40
CA HIS A 132 2.26 -19.55 13.74
C HIS A 132 1.29 -20.06 14.79
N GLN A 133 0.10 -20.50 14.39
CA GLN A 133 -0.92 -21.06 15.28
C GLN A 133 -0.78 -22.60 15.47
N SER A 134 0.00 -23.26 14.61
CA SER A 134 0.29 -24.70 14.66
C SER A 134 1.35 -25.01 15.69
#